data_36155ba6228c1056fbacaa8c4898d11c
#
_entry.id   36155ba6228c1056fbacaa8c4898d11c
#
_cell.length_a   1.000
_cell.length_b   1.000
_cell.length_c   1.000
_cell.angle_alpha   90.00
_cell.angle_beta   90.00
_cell.angle_gamma   90.00
#
_symmetry.space_group_name_H-M   'P 1'
#
loop_
_entity.id
_entity.type
_entity.pdbx_description
1 polymer ?
#
loop_
_entity_poly.entity_id
_entity_poly.type
_entity_poly.pdbx_seq_one_letter_code
_entity_poly.pdbx_strand_id
1 'polypeptide(L)'
;MPGLDDGLFLQILLRTGQVPTKIEGVSLQAAMDEQRKQIIDLEERITRTRAQLDTFQEEKLLSEGKFTRMNSLFAPIRKIPTDILSRILLECLWLYESEEEDEYATSGNTPPLLFLRVCFTWRRVALATPRLF
;
A
#
# COMPACT_ATOMS: atom_id res chain seq x y z
N MET A 1 -48.40 2.69 16.36
CA MET A 1 -47.38 3.66 16.66
C MET A 1 -46.00 3.03 16.44
N PRO A 2 -45.37 3.37 15.39
CA PRO A 2 -44.02 2.82 15.15
C PRO A 2 -42.98 3.57 15.94
N GLY A 3 -42.14 2.89 16.63
CA GLY A 3 -40.78 3.36 16.81
C GLY A 3 -40.29 3.80 18.16
N LEU A 4 -41.11 3.90 19.21
CA LEU A 4 -40.57 4.30 20.53
C LEU A 4 -40.41 3.14 21.51
N ASP A 5 -41.13 2.08 21.31
CA ASP A 5 -41.19 0.99 22.28
C ASP A 5 -40.56 -0.32 21.79
N ASP A 6 -40.15 -0.40 20.51
CA ASP A 6 -39.64 -1.65 19.95
C ASP A 6 -38.35 -2.10 20.66
N GLY A 7 -37.47 -1.15 20.98
CA GLY A 7 -36.26 -1.48 21.70
C GLY A 7 -36.50 -1.91 23.16
N LEU A 8 -37.37 -1.19 23.85
CA LEU A 8 -37.72 -1.51 25.24
C LEU A 8 -38.52 -2.82 25.33
N PHE A 9 -39.49 -3.00 24.42
CA PHE A 9 -40.28 -4.20 24.32
C PHE A 9 -39.42 -5.44 24.06
N LEU A 10 -38.50 -5.37 23.12
CA LEU A 10 -37.53 -6.42 22.86
C LEU A 10 -36.66 -6.73 24.09
N GLN A 11 -36.17 -5.70 24.78
CA GLN A 11 -35.41 -5.89 26.00
C GLN A 11 -36.17 -6.59 27.09
N ILE A 12 -37.46 -6.24 27.29
CA ILE A 12 -38.32 -6.88 28.28
C ILE A 12 -38.51 -8.35 27.93
N LEU A 13 -38.85 -8.68 26.69
CA LEU A 13 -39.02 -10.07 26.24
C LEU A 13 -37.76 -10.89 26.40
N LEU A 14 -36.62 -10.33 26.05
CA LEU A 14 -35.31 -10.98 26.17
C LEU A 14 -34.92 -11.22 27.63
N ARG A 15 -35.24 -10.27 28.52
CA ARG A 15 -34.94 -10.39 29.96
C ARG A 15 -35.86 -11.37 30.69
N THR A 16 -37.13 -11.39 30.32
CA THR A 16 -38.13 -12.23 31.01
C THR A 16 -38.23 -13.64 30.44
N GLY A 17 -37.66 -13.90 29.28
CA GLY A 17 -37.77 -15.17 28.60
C GLY A 17 -39.20 -15.52 28.14
N GLN A 18 -40.07 -14.52 28.06
CA GLN A 18 -41.45 -14.70 27.61
C GLN A 18 -41.50 -14.93 26.10
N VAL A 19 -42.38 -15.82 25.69
CA VAL A 19 -42.66 -16.07 24.27
C VAL A 19 -43.65 -15.02 23.77
N PRO A 20 -43.41 -14.38 22.64
CA PRO A 20 -44.36 -13.42 22.05
C PRO A 20 -45.70 -14.05 21.76
N THR A 21 -46.79 -13.30 21.98
CA THR A 21 -48.11 -13.71 21.55
C THR A 21 -48.17 -13.81 20.02
N LYS A 22 -49.26 -14.44 19.51
CA LYS A 22 -49.44 -14.61 18.07
C LYS A 22 -49.42 -13.29 17.29
N ILE A 23 -50.02 -12.23 17.86
CA ILE A 23 -50.09 -10.88 17.26
C ILE A 23 -48.70 -10.20 17.33
N GLU A 24 -48.07 -10.30 18.49
CA GLU A 24 -46.70 -9.79 18.68
C GLU A 24 -45.70 -10.51 17.78
N GLY A 25 -45.84 -11.81 17.59
CA GLY A 25 -45.03 -12.62 16.70
C GLY A 25 -45.13 -12.19 15.25
N VAL A 26 -46.32 -11.82 14.76
CA VAL A 26 -46.49 -11.28 13.39
C VAL A 26 -45.79 -9.95 13.23
N SER A 27 -45.93 -9.05 14.20
CA SER A 27 -45.24 -7.75 14.19
C SER A 27 -43.73 -7.91 14.25
N LEU A 28 -43.24 -8.78 15.11
CA LEU A 28 -41.80 -9.07 15.19
C LEU A 28 -41.27 -9.70 13.90
N GLN A 29 -42.02 -10.59 13.28
CA GLN A 29 -41.60 -11.18 12.00
C GLN A 29 -41.51 -10.13 10.89
N ALA A 30 -42.47 -9.20 10.83
CA ALA A 30 -42.40 -8.09 9.88
C ALA A 30 -41.20 -7.17 10.14
N ALA A 31 -40.93 -6.87 11.40
CA ALA A 31 -39.75 -6.09 11.80
C ALA A 31 -38.43 -6.80 11.46
N MET A 32 -38.39 -8.11 11.69
CA MET A 32 -37.22 -8.93 11.32
C MET A 32 -36.99 -8.96 9.82
N ASP A 33 -38.05 -9.08 9.03
CA ASP A 33 -37.94 -9.07 7.57
C ASP A 33 -37.42 -7.71 7.06
N GLU A 34 -37.88 -6.62 7.66
CA GLU A 34 -37.38 -5.29 7.36
C GLU A 34 -35.88 -5.14 7.71
N GLN A 35 -35.48 -5.61 8.90
CA GLN A 35 -34.08 -5.62 9.30
C GLN A 35 -33.23 -6.47 8.36
N ARG A 36 -33.74 -7.62 7.93
CA ARG A 36 -33.04 -8.49 6.97
C ARG A 36 -32.80 -7.79 5.65
N LYS A 37 -33.79 -7.05 5.13
CA LYS A 37 -33.64 -6.24 3.91
C LYS A 37 -32.57 -5.15 4.08
N GLN A 38 -32.57 -4.47 5.22
CA GLN A 38 -31.56 -3.46 5.52
C GLN A 38 -30.16 -4.05 5.59
N ILE A 39 -30.00 -5.22 6.19
CA ILE A 39 -28.72 -5.92 6.25
C ILE A 39 -28.22 -6.25 4.84
N ILE A 40 -29.06 -6.79 3.99
CA ILE A 40 -28.71 -7.11 2.59
C ILE A 40 -28.28 -5.85 1.84
N ASP A 41 -29.04 -4.77 1.96
CA ASP A 41 -28.70 -3.49 1.32
C ASP A 41 -27.36 -2.95 1.79
N LEU A 42 -27.10 -2.99 3.11
CA LEU A 42 -25.83 -2.57 3.68
C LEU A 42 -24.66 -3.44 3.22
N GLU A 43 -24.86 -4.76 3.15
CA GLU A 43 -23.83 -5.68 2.64
C GLU A 43 -23.46 -5.36 1.19
N GLU A 44 -24.45 -5.10 0.33
CA GLU A 44 -24.23 -4.69 -1.05
C GLU A 44 -23.46 -3.35 -1.14
N ARG A 45 -23.84 -2.38 -0.31
CA ARG A 45 -23.16 -1.08 -0.25
C ARG A 45 -21.74 -1.21 0.24
N ILE A 46 -21.49 -2.05 1.23
CA ILE A 46 -20.14 -2.34 1.73
C ILE A 46 -19.29 -2.96 0.62
N THR A 47 -19.84 -3.93 -0.09
CA THR A 47 -19.11 -4.58 -1.20
C THR A 47 -18.74 -3.59 -2.29
N ARG A 48 -19.67 -2.72 -2.70
CA ARG A 48 -19.38 -1.67 -3.70
C ARG A 48 -18.33 -0.69 -3.20
N THR A 49 -18.43 -0.26 -1.95
CA THR A 49 -17.49 0.69 -1.36
C THR A 49 -16.08 0.10 -1.25
N ARG A 50 -15.97 -1.17 -0.90
CA ARG A 50 -14.68 -1.87 -0.89
C ARG A 50 -14.07 -1.95 -2.29
N ALA A 51 -14.87 -2.26 -3.30
CA ALA A 51 -14.40 -2.27 -4.69
C ALA A 51 -13.94 -0.89 -5.15
N GLN A 52 -14.65 0.17 -4.79
CA GLN A 52 -14.24 1.55 -5.07
C GLN A 52 -12.94 1.91 -4.33
N LEU A 53 -12.82 1.49 -3.07
CA LEU A 53 -11.60 1.71 -2.28
C LEU A 53 -10.40 1.04 -2.94
N ASP A 54 -10.54 -0.19 -3.38
CA ASP A 54 -9.47 -0.93 -4.06
C ASP A 54 -9.04 -0.20 -5.34
N THR A 55 -9.99 0.28 -6.13
CA THR A 55 -9.70 1.07 -7.34
C THR A 55 -8.92 2.34 -7.03
N PHE A 56 -9.35 3.10 -6.02
CA PHE A 56 -8.65 4.32 -5.60
C PHE A 56 -7.26 4.04 -5.04
N GLN A 57 -7.07 2.95 -4.33
CA GLN A 57 -5.75 2.54 -3.83
C GLN A 57 -4.80 2.21 -4.98
N GLU A 58 -5.27 1.52 -6.02
CA GLU A 58 -4.48 1.25 -7.23
C GLU A 58 -4.10 2.54 -7.96
N GLU A 59 -5.06 3.45 -8.15
CA GLU A 59 -4.80 4.76 -8.77
C GLU A 59 -3.80 5.58 -7.97
N LYS A 60 -3.93 5.59 -6.65
CA LYS A 60 -2.99 6.24 -5.74
C LYS A 60 -1.59 5.68 -5.91
N LEU A 61 -1.44 4.36 -5.92
CA LEU A 61 -0.15 3.70 -6.09
C LEU A 61 0.52 4.07 -7.41
N LEU A 62 -0.24 4.10 -8.50
CA LEU A 62 0.25 4.53 -9.81
C LEU A 62 0.70 5.98 -9.80
N SER A 63 -0.08 6.87 -9.18
CA SER A 63 0.26 8.30 -9.07
C SER A 63 1.49 8.53 -8.20
N GLU A 64 1.62 7.82 -7.10
CA GLU A 64 2.82 7.85 -6.25
C GLU A 64 4.07 7.41 -7.02
N GLY A 65 3.96 6.36 -7.80
CA GLY A 65 5.04 5.89 -8.67
C GLY A 65 5.46 6.94 -9.69
N LYS A 66 4.51 7.60 -10.35
CA LYS A 66 4.77 8.70 -11.28
C LYS A 66 5.43 9.89 -10.59
N PHE A 67 4.89 10.28 -9.43
CA PHE A 67 5.44 11.37 -8.63
C PHE A 67 6.90 11.08 -8.24
N THR A 68 7.19 9.90 -7.75
CA THR A 68 8.54 9.50 -7.36
C THR A 68 9.51 9.58 -8.54
N ARG A 69 9.10 9.10 -9.72
CA ARG A 69 9.92 9.20 -10.94
C ARG A 69 10.17 10.64 -11.35
N MET A 70 9.14 11.49 -11.35
CA MET A 70 9.29 12.91 -11.67
C MET A 70 10.17 13.62 -10.65
N ASN A 71 9.97 13.35 -9.37
CA ASN A 71 10.75 13.94 -8.29
C ASN A 71 12.23 13.54 -8.38
N SER A 72 12.53 12.34 -8.84
CA SER A 72 13.90 11.87 -9.02
C SER A 72 14.67 12.69 -10.08
N LEU A 73 13.96 13.34 -11.00
CA LEU A 73 14.60 14.23 -11.99
C LEU A 73 15.23 15.47 -11.35
N PHE A 74 14.74 15.89 -10.20
CA PHE A 74 15.27 17.02 -9.44
C PHE A 74 16.30 16.61 -8.38
N ALA A 75 16.63 15.32 -8.30
CA ALA A 75 17.61 14.83 -7.34
C ALA A 75 18.96 15.53 -7.52
N PRO A 76 19.60 16.04 -6.45
CA PRO A 76 20.87 16.75 -6.53
C PRO A 76 21.97 15.95 -7.24
N ILE A 77 21.94 14.64 -7.11
CA ILE A 77 22.93 13.75 -7.75
C ILE A 77 22.93 13.84 -9.27
N ARG A 78 21.81 14.21 -9.89
CA ARG A 78 21.73 14.42 -11.34
C ARG A 78 22.46 15.67 -11.82
N LYS A 79 22.74 16.60 -10.92
CA LYS A 79 23.43 17.86 -11.19
C LYS A 79 24.93 17.75 -11.01
N ILE A 80 25.43 16.62 -10.54
CA ILE A 80 26.85 16.41 -10.30
C ILE A 80 27.58 16.30 -11.64
N PRO A 81 28.67 17.10 -11.86
CA PRO A 81 29.53 16.96 -13.04
C PRO A 81 30.11 15.55 -13.17
N THR A 82 30.33 15.09 -14.39
CA THR A 82 30.77 13.72 -14.65
C THR A 82 32.14 13.38 -14.05
N ASP A 83 33.06 14.34 -13.99
CA ASP A 83 34.36 14.19 -13.34
C ASP A 83 34.24 14.00 -11.82
N ILE A 84 33.32 14.72 -11.16
CA ILE A 84 33.04 14.56 -9.74
C ILE A 84 32.34 13.22 -9.51
N LEU A 85 31.38 12.86 -10.34
CA LEU A 85 30.70 11.55 -10.25
C LEU A 85 31.73 10.41 -10.38
N SER A 86 32.61 10.46 -11.32
CA SER A 86 33.70 9.50 -11.52
C SER A 86 34.54 9.31 -10.25
N ARG A 87 34.89 10.40 -9.58
CA ARG A 87 35.63 10.36 -8.30
C ARG A 87 34.82 9.74 -7.18
N ILE A 88 33.52 10.07 -7.11
CA ILE A 88 32.61 9.48 -6.11
C ILE A 88 32.53 7.97 -6.31
N LEU A 89 32.41 7.49 -7.54
CA LEU A 89 32.35 6.05 -7.83
C LEU A 89 33.66 5.34 -7.43
N LEU A 90 34.79 5.96 -7.67
CA LEU A 90 36.09 5.42 -7.24
C LEU A 90 36.22 5.35 -5.72
N GLU A 91 35.78 6.38 -5.00
CA GLU A 91 35.78 6.38 -3.53
C GLU A 91 34.83 5.31 -2.97
N CYS A 92 33.65 5.12 -3.56
CA CYS A 92 32.72 4.07 -3.19
C CYS A 92 33.32 2.67 -3.39
N LEU A 93 34.01 2.44 -4.49
CA LEU A 93 34.71 1.18 -4.75
C LEU A 93 35.78 0.92 -3.71
N TRP A 94 36.60 1.93 -3.42
CA TRP A 94 37.68 1.81 -2.42
C TRP A 94 37.14 1.49 -1.02
N LEU A 95 36.08 2.17 -0.61
CA LEU A 95 35.40 1.89 0.67
C LEU A 95 34.84 0.47 0.71
N TYR A 96 34.27 0.01 -0.37
CA TYR A 96 33.74 -1.36 -0.47
C TYR A 96 34.84 -2.41 -0.38
N GLU A 97 35.96 -2.20 -1.07
CA GLU A 97 37.11 -3.13 -1.04
C GLU A 97 37.83 -3.13 0.31
N SER A 98 37.68 -2.07 1.12
CA SER A 98 38.29 -1.98 2.44
C SER A 98 37.49 -2.66 3.54
N GLU A 99 36.23 -2.96 3.31
CA GLU A 99 35.40 -3.74 4.21
C GLU A 99 35.62 -5.23 3.94
N GLU A 100 36.03 -5.96 4.98
CA GLU A 100 36.43 -7.36 4.86
C GLU A 100 35.38 -8.26 4.21
N GLU A 101 35.85 -9.17 3.41
CA GLU A 101 35.17 -10.14 2.55
C GLU A 101 33.85 -10.70 3.13
N ASP A 102 32.73 -10.19 2.66
CA ASP A 102 31.48 -10.94 2.75
C ASP A 102 31.41 -11.94 1.59
N GLU A 103 31.29 -13.20 1.94
CA GLU A 103 31.21 -14.38 1.06
C GLU A 103 30.04 -14.34 0.03
N TYR A 104 29.29 -13.24 0.00
CA TYR A 104 28.13 -13.04 -0.89
C TYR A 104 28.40 -12.14 -2.11
N ALA A 105 29.65 -11.85 -2.43
CA ALA A 105 30.06 -10.88 -3.45
C ALA A 105 29.88 -11.33 -4.92
N THR A 106 29.11 -12.37 -5.19
CA THR A 106 28.88 -12.85 -6.59
C THR A 106 27.60 -12.36 -7.23
N SER A 107 26.84 -11.52 -6.55
CA SER A 107 25.64 -10.90 -7.12
C SER A 107 26.03 -9.62 -7.88
N GLY A 108 25.54 -9.44 -9.11
CA GLY A 108 25.77 -8.23 -9.91
C GLY A 108 25.25 -6.92 -9.28
N ASN A 109 24.95 -6.94 -7.97
CA ASN A 109 24.55 -5.80 -7.16
C ASN A 109 25.70 -5.20 -6.33
N THR A 110 26.92 -5.63 -6.57
CA THR A 110 28.10 -5.11 -5.88
C THR A 110 28.91 -4.18 -6.79
N PRO A 111 29.61 -3.15 -6.23
CA PRO A 111 30.55 -2.36 -7.01
C PRO A 111 31.66 -3.22 -7.63
N PRO A 112 32.15 -2.89 -8.84
CA PRO A 112 31.73 -1.77 -9.68
C PRO A 112 30.52 -2.05 -10.57
N LEU A 113 30.06 -3.31 -10.66
CA LEU A 113 28.98 -3.72 -11.55
C LEU A 113 27.65 -3.02 -11.23
N LEU A 114 27.41 -2.73 -9.96
CA LEU A 114 26.23 -1.99 -9.53
C LEU A 114 26.10 -0.62 -10.24
N PHE A 115 27.20 0.08 -10.46
CA PHE A 115 27.20 1.40 -11.09
C PHE A 115 26.71 1.37 -12.54
N LEU A 116 26.85 0.24 -13.22
CA LEU A 116 26.34 0.05 -14.58
C LEU A 116 24.83 -0.09 -14.66
N ARG A 117 24.18 -0.33 -13.52
CA ARG A 117 22.73 -0.63 -13.43
C ARG A 117 21.89 0.52 -12.92
N VAL A 118 22.49 1.58 -12.41
CA VAL A 118 21.75 2.70 -11.80
C VAL A 118 20.99 3.51 -12.85
N CYS A 119 21.68 4.05 -13.84
CA CYS A 119 21.08 4.76 -14.97
C CYS A 119 22.09 4.87 -16.12
N PHE A 120 21.63 5.38 -17.26
CA PHE A 120 22.47 5.55 -18.44
C PHE A 120 23.70 6.43 -18.17
N THR A 121 23.52 7.55 -17.47
CA THR A 121 24.63 8.47 -17.15
C THR A 121 25.68 7.81 -16.27
N TRP A 122 25.27 7.11 -15.23
CA TRP A 122 26.18 6.38 -14.35
C TRP A 122 26.93 5.28 -15.10
N ARG A 123 26.23 4.54 -15.95
CA ARG A 123 26.83 3.52 -16.80
C ARG A 123 27.90 4.11 -17.70
N ARG A 124 27.61 5.22 -18.38
CA ARG A 124 28.56 5.90 -19.27
C ARG A 124 29.77 6.39 -18.49
N VAL A 125 29.58 7.03 -17.35
CA VAL A 125 30.66 7.51 -16.50
C VAL A 125 31.53 6.38 -15.96
N ALA A 126 30.92 5.30 -15.49
CA ALA A 126 31.61 4.13 -14.98
C ALA A 126 32.48 3.49 -16.09
N LEU A 127 31.93 3.27 -17.28
CA LEU A 127 32.65 2.68 -18.41
C LEU A 127 33.79 3.60 -18.91
N ALA A 128 33.64 4.92 -18.75
CA ALA A 128 34.67 5.89 -19.07
C ALA A 128 35.73 6.08 -17.98
N THR A 129 35.61 5.38 -16.87
CA THR A 129 36.52 5.42 -15.72
C THR A 129 37.29 4.10 -15.62
N PRO A 130 38.44 3.96 -16.28
CA PRO A 130 39.17 2.67 -16.38
C PRO A 130 39.58 2.09 -15.02
N ARG A 131 39.78 2.95 -14.01
CA ARG A 131 40.22 2.54 -12.66
C ARG A 131 39.17 1.82 -11.86
N LEU A 132 37.91 1.77 -12.34
CA LEU A 132 36.83 1.01 -11.70
C LEU A 132 36.89 -0.50 -12.02
N PHE A 133 37.56 -0.88 -13.07
CA PHE A 133 37.60 -2.26 -13.57
C PHE A 133 39.03 -2.83 -13.64
#